data_d2bb00de8aadff1acc2c1cd96defd403
#
_entry.id   d2bb00de8aadff1acc2c1cd96defd403
#
_cell.length_a   1.000
_cell.length_b   1.000
_cell.length_c   1.000
_cell.angle_alpha   90.00
_cell.angle_beta   90.00
_cell.angle_gamma   90.00
#
_symmetry.space_group_name_H-M   'P 1'
#
loop_
_entity.id
_entity.type
_entity.pdbx_description
1 polymer ?
#
loop_
_entity_poly.entity_id
_entity_poly.type
_entity_poly.pdbx_seq_one_letter_code
_entity_poly.pdbx_strand_id
1 'polypeptide(L)'
;MTFKELQFAERLNKMGDLAEGKFEEVAPWPYARYGLNRPPFPLQNVPRHICYTPDYLTENYLVEVQGFGRSQEIHMKLDKLEALSWWHQQMQVLLFVYDSMFDRHTFLKFHTIRDLCLQSQIKYFPEGKEYYAIPADIAWGYGQEGISL
;
A
#
# COMPACT_ATOMS: atom_id res chain seq x y z
N MET A 1 4.36 26.31 2.61
CA MET A 1 5.00 25.37 1.68
C MET A 1 3.94 24.43 1.10
N THR A 2 3.85 24.36 -0.22
CA THR A 2 2.91 23.45 -0.89
C THR A 2 3.50 22.04 -0.98
N PHE A 3 2.66 21.05 -1.23
CA PHE A 3 3.10 19.67 -1.41
C PHE A 3 4.15 19.53 -2.51
N LYS A 4 4.02 20.32 -3.60
CA LYS A 4 4.96 20.27 -4.73
C LYS A 4 6.36 20.77 -4.39
N GLU A 5 6.49 21.58 -3.36
CA GLU A 5 7.77 22.16 -2.96
C GLU A 5 8.55 21.26 -2.01
N LEU A 6 7.93 20.17 -1.54
CA LEU A 6 8.60 19.20 -0.69
C LEU A 6 9.59 18.35 -1.49
N GLN A 7 10.66 17.91 -0.84
CA GLN A 7 11.56 16.91 -1.40
C GLN A 7 10.77 15.63 -1.70
N PHE A 8 11.23 14.85 -2.69
CA PHE A 8 10.55 13.61 -3.09
C PHE A 8 10.29 12.67 -1.90
N ALA A 9 11.31 12.44 -1.07
CA ALA A 9 11.18 11.58 0.11
C ALA A 9 10.16 12.13 1.11
N GLU A 10 10.13 13.45 1.32
CA GLU A 10 9.15 14.08 2.20
C GLU A 10 7.73 13.94 1.66
N ARG A 11 7.56 14.04 0.34
CA ARG A 11 6.25 13.84 -0.31
C ARG A 11 5.74 12.41 -0.12
N LEU A 12 6.63 11.43 -0.27
CA LEU A 12 6.27 10.02 -0.06
C LEU A 12 5.85 9.77 1.39
N ASN A 13 6.62 10.30 2.36
CA ASN A 13 6.30 10.15 3.77
C ASN A 13 4.96 10.80 4.10
N LYS A 14 4.72 11.99 3.58
CA LYS A 14 3.46 12.69 3.81
C LYS A 14 2.26 11.92 3.24
N MET A 15 2.40 11.35 2.04
CA MET A 15 1.34 10.54 1.44
C MET A 15 1.08 9.27 2.26
N GLY A 16 2.14 8.61 2.74
CA GLY A 16 2.02 7.47 3.63
C GLY A 16 1.29 7.82 4.93
N ASP A 17 1.66 8.94 5.53
CA ASP A 17 1.02 9.42 6.76
C ASP A 17 -0.46 9.74 6.56
N LEU A 18 -0.83 10.34 5.43
CA LEU A 18 -2.22 10.63 5.10
C LEU A 18 -3.03 9.34 4.95
N ALA A 19 -2.49 8.36 4.24
CA ALA A 19 -3.18 7.09 4.00
C ALA A 19 -3.33 6.29 5.30
N GLU A 20 -2.28 6.22 6.12
CA GLU A 20 -2.32 5.53 7.41
C GLU A 20 -3.31 6.21 8.36
N GLY A 21 -3.30 7.54 8.43
CA GLY A 21 -4.26 8.29 9.22
C GLY A 21 -5.70 8.03 8.79
N LYS A 22 -5.93 7.93 7.49
CA LYS A 22 -7.25 7.60 6.96
C LYS A 22 -7.68 6.18 7.34
N PHE A 23 -6.77 5.22 7.23
CA PHE A 23 -7.06 3.85 7.68
C PHE A 23 -7.46 3.82 9.15
N GLU A 24 -6.70 4.49 10.02
CA GLU A 24 -6.98 4.51 11.45
C GLU A 24 -8.33 5.16 11.77
N GLU A 25 -8.77 6.11 10.92
CA GLU A 25 -10.07 6.76 11.05
C GLU A 25 -11.23 5.85 10.64
N VAL A 26 -11.08 5.07 9.55
CA VAL A 26 -12.19 4.35 8.93
C VAL A 26 -12.15 2.83 9.11
N ALA A 27 -11.09 2.29 9.73
CA ALA A 27 -10.93 0.85 9.90
C ALA A 27 -12.18 0.23 10.54
N PRO A 28 -12.80 -0.77 9.90
CA PRO A 28 -14.02 -1.39 10.43
C PRO A 28 -13.74 -2.42 11.52
N TRP A 29 -12.46 -2.72 11.79
CA TRP A 29 -12.04 -3.70 12.79
C TRP A 29 -11.09 -3.06 13.80
N PRO A 30 -10.99 -3.64 15.01
CA PRO A 30 -9.88 -3.32 15.90
C PRO A 30 -8.56 -3.67 15.20
N TYR A 31 -7.55 -2.83 15.40
CA TYR A 31 -6.26 -2.99 14.74
C TYR A 31 -5.11 -2.66 15.69
N ALA A 32 -3.93 -3.19 15.34
CA ALA A 32 -2.68 -2.83 16.01
C ALA A 32 -1.64 -2.51 14.94
N ARG A 33 -0.76 -1.56 15.21
CA ARG A 33 0.38 -1.30 14.35
C ARG A 33 1.28 -2.53 14.33
N TYR A 34 1.67 -3.00 13.15
CA TYR A 34 2.45 -4.22 13.00
C TYR A 34 3.76 -3.98 12.26
N GLY A 35 3.74 -3.26 11.15
CA GLY A 35 4.87 -3.09 10.27
C GLY A 35 5.93 -2.11 10.79
N LEU A 36 7.09 -2.14 10.13
CA LEU A 36 8.18 -1.20 10.39
C LEU A 36 7.78 0.18 9.87
N ASN A 37 7.83 1.18 10.75
CA ASN A 37 7.56 2.55 10.39
C ASN A 37 8.79 3.41 10.67
N ARG A 38 9.56 3.70 9.61
CA ARG A 38 10.78 4.51 9.68
C ARG A 38 11.72 4.03 10.79
N PRO A 39 12.18 2.76 10.74
CA PRO A 39 13.01 2.20 11.80
C PRO A 39 14.36 2.93 11.89
N PRO A 40 14.96 2.99 13.08
CA PRO A 40 16.24 3.69 13.28
C PRO A 40 17.47 2.88 12.84
N PHE A 41 17.29 1.86 12.01
CA PHE A 41 18.38 1.00 11.52
C PHE A 41 18.30 0.89 9.99
N PRO A 42 19.45 0.57 9.31
CA PRO A 42 19.47 0.43 7.85
C PRO A 42 18.62 -0.75 7.37
N LEU A 43 17.69 -0.49 6.45
CA LEU A 43 16.79 -1.53 5.92
C LEU A 43 17.51 -2.51 5.00
N GLN A 44 18.64 -2.13 4.37
CA GLN A 44 19.38 -3.02 3.49
C GLN A 44 19.94 -4.26 4.19
N ASN A 45 20.03 -4.23 5.52
CA ASN A 45 20.52 -5.36 6.32
C ASN A 45 19.38 -6.26 6.81
N VAL A 46 18.15 -5.99 6.39
CA VAL A 46 16.95 -6.70 6.83
C VAL A 46 16.41 -7.53 5.66
N PRO A 47 15.97 -8.78 5.89
CA PRO A 47 15.34 -9.57 4.82
C PRO A 47 14.20 -8.81 4.15
N ARG A 48 14.05 -9.01 2.82
CA ARG A 48 13.08 -8.25 2.03
C ARG A 48 11.66 -8.32 2.59
N HIS A 49 11.20 -9.50 2.97
CA HIS A 49 9.84 -9.64 3.48
C HIS A 49 9.62 -8.91 4.81
N ILE A 50 10.68 -8.77 5.63
CA ILE A 50 10.59 -7.98 6.86
C ILE A 50 10.54 -6.48 6.55
N CYS A 51 11.30 -6.03 5.54
CA CYS A 51 11.25 -4.63 5.09
C CYS A 51 9.83 -4.22 4.67
N TYR A 52 9.09 -5.15 4.11
CA TYR A 52 7.71 -4.94 3.63
C TYR A 52 6.69 -5.62 4.53
N THR A 53 6.95 -5.68 5.84
CA THR A 53 5.95 -6.15 6.79
C THR A 53 4.70 -5.28 6.69
N PRO A 54 3.49 -5.88 6.57
CA PRO A 54 2.25 -5.11 6.47
C PRO A 54 2.07 -4.15 7.63
N ASP A 55 1.45 -3.01 7.38
CA ASP A 55 1.36 -1.90 8.32
C ASP A 55 0.55 -2.23 9.57
N TYR A 56 -0.53 -2.99 9.43
CA TYR A 56 -1.47 -3.26 10.52
C TYR A 56 -1.86 -4.71 10.61
N LEU A 57 -2.16 -5.14 11.84
CA LEU A 57 -2.70 -6.46 12.16
C LEU A 57 -4.13 -6.28 12.68
N THR A 58 -5.05 -7.07 12.16
CA THR A 58 -6.41 -7.19 12.68
C THR A 58 -6.66 -8.64 13.07
N GLU A 59 -7.85 -8.96 13.55
CA GLU A 59 -8.18 -10.33 13.92
C GLU A 59 -8.01 -11.31 12.75
N ASN A 60 -8.42 -10.91 11.54
CA ASN A 60 -8.46 -11.81 10.39
C ASN A 60 -7.55 -11.40 9.24
N TYR A 61 -6.96 -10.22 9.28
CA TYR A 61 -6.22 -9.67 8.14
C TYR A 61 -4.93 -8.98 8.55
N LEU A 62 -3.94 -9.08 7.68
CA LEU A 62 -2.82 -8.14 7.65
C LEU A 62 -3.18 -7.07 6.64
N VAL A 63 -3.01 -5.80 6.99
CA VAL A 63 -3.39 -4.69 6.11
C VAL A 63 -2.16 -3.89 5.73
N GLU A 64 -1.91 -3.79 4.45
CA GLU A 64 -0.91 -2.89 3.89
C GLU A 64 -1.63 -1.62 3.42
N VAL A 65 -1.10 -0.47 3.80
CA VAL A 65 -1.72 0.82 3.49
C VAL A 65 -0.93 1.52 2.39
N GLN A 66 -1.64 2.01 1.39
CA GLN A 66 -1.01 2.73 0.29
C GLN A 66 -1.86 3.91 -0.13
N GLY A 67 -1.21 5.08 -0.28
CA GLY A 67 -1.87 6.29 -0.74
C GLY A 67 -1.41 6.70 -2.12
N PHE A 68 -2.25 7.44 -2.81
CA PHE A 68 -1.89 8.12 -4.05
C PHE A 68 -2.71 9.40 -4.17
N GLY A 69 -2.40 10.19 -5.16
CA GLY A 69 -3.10 11.44 -5.40
C GLY A 69 -3.21 11.75 -6.88
N ARG A 70 -2.50 12.78 -7.33
CA ARG A 70 -2.63 13.35 -8.66
C ARG A 70 -2.41 12.36 -9.80
N SER A 71 -1.53 11.38 -9.62
CA SER A 71 -1.23 10.39 -10.66
C SER A 71 -2.44 9.50 -10.98
N GLN A 72 -3.36 9.33 -10.02
CA GLN A 72 -4.50 8.41 -10.14
C GLN A 72 -4.06 7.00 -10.51
N GLU A 73 -2.90 6.59 -9.99
CA GLU A 73 -2.34 5.27 -10.14
C GLU A 73 -1.89 4.73 -8.79
N ILE A 74 -2.14 3.45 -8.55
CA ILE A 74 -1.57 2.73 -7.43
C ILE A 74 -0.23 2.19 -7.89
N HIS A 75 0.84 2.55 -7.20
CA HIS A 75 2.20 2.11 -7.53
C HIS A 75 2.61 0.96 -6.63
N MET A 76 2.54 -0.26 -7.13
CA MET A 76 2.96 -1.45 -6.39
C MET A 76 4.35 -1.88 -6.86
N LYS A 77 5.36 -1.70 -6.01
CA LYS A 77 6.72 -2.17 -6.31
C LYS A 77 6.70 -3.69 -6.49
N LEU A 78 7.47 -4.20 -7.45
CA LEU A 78 7.57 -5.63 -7.71
C LEU A 78 8.09 -6.37 -6.46
N ASP A 79 9.10 -5.81 -5.81
CA ASP A 79 9.65 -6.36 -4.57
C ASP A 79 8.61 -6.42 -3.44
N LYS A 80 7.78 -5.40 -3.35
CA LYS A 80 6.73 -5.34 -2.35
C LYS A 80 5.66 -6.40 -2.60
N LEU A 81 5.25 -6.58 -3.86
CA LEU A 81 4.27 -7.61 -4.20
C LEU A 81 4.78 -8.99 -3.83
N GLU A 82 6.05 -9.27 -4.12
CA GLU A 82 6.69 -10.54 -3.75
C GLU A 82 6.67 -10.76 -2.24
N ALA A 83 7.04 -9.74 -1.48
CA ALA A 83 7.04 -9.80 -0.02
C ALA A 83 5.63 -10.00 0.54
N LEU A 84 4.64 -9.27 0.03
CA LEU A 84 3.26 -9.41 0.45
C LEU A 84 2.70 -10.79 0.11
N SER A 85 3.16 -11.41 -0.98
CA SER A 85 2.82 -12.79 -1.33
C SER A 85 3.28 -13.76 -0.23
N TRP A 86 4.47 -13.55 0.31
CA TRP A 86 4.98 -14.34 1.43
C TRP A 86 4.10 -14.17 2.68
N TRP A 87 3.76 -12.92 3.01
CA TRP A 87 2.90 -12.62 4.16
C TRP A 87 1.49 -13.20 4.00
N HIS A 88 0.97 -13.19 2.78
CA HIS A 88 -0.35 -13.74 2.48
C HIS A 88 -0.43 -15.24 2.75
N GLN A 89 0.69 -15.96 2.71
CA GLN A 89 0.76 -17.37 3.09
C GLN A 89 0.61 -17.56 4.61
N GLN A 90 0.94 -16.53 5.39
CA GLN A 90 0.83 -16.59 6.85
C GLN A 90 -0.56 -16.16 7.33
N MET A 91 -1.10 -15.12 6.74
CA MET A 91 -2.41 -14.57 7.07
C MET A 91 -2.90 -13.74 5.87
N GLN A 92 -4.19 -13.74 5.61
CA GLN A 92 -4.75 -13.02 4.48
C GLN A 92 -4.35 -11.54 4.51
N VAL A 93 -3.76 -11.08 3.40
CA VAL A 93 -3.35 -9.68 3.24
C VAL A 93 -4.43 -8.92 2.50
N LEU A 94 -4.76 -7.74 3.00
CA LEU A 94 -5.58 -6.75 2.32
C LEU A 94 -4.72 -5.53 2.01
N LEU A 95 -5.02 -4.87 0.91
CA LEU A 95 -4.49 -3.55 0.61
C LEU A 95 -5.57 -2.52 0.89
N PHE A 96 -5.29 -1.58 1.79
CA PHE A 96 -6.10 -0.39 1.98
C PHE A 96 -5.51 0.72 1.11
N VAL A 97 -6.32 1.25 0.21
CA VAL A 97 -5.88 2.28 -0.73
C VAL A 97 -6.63 3.57 -0.47
N TYR A 98 -5.89 4.65 -0.31
CA TYR A 98 -6.46 5.99 -0.11
C TYR A 98 -6.09 6.92 -1.26
N ASP A 99 -7.12 7.48 -1.89
CA ASP A 99 -7.00 8.50 -2.92
C ASP A 99 -7.17 9.88 -2.26
N SER A 100 -6.07 10.59 -2.08
CA SER A 100 -6.10 11.89 -1.42
C SER A 100 -6.68 12.99 -2.32
N MET A 101 -6.74 12.77 -3.63
CA MET A 101 -7.28 13.77 -4.56
C MET A 101 -8.81 13.87 -4.48
N PHE A 102 -9.49 12.72 -4.40
CA PHE A 102 -10.95 12.65 -4.34
C PHE A 102 -11.47 12.22 -2.97
N ASP A 103 -10.58 12.12 -1.98
CA ASP A 103 -10.93 11.70 -0.60
C ASP A 103 -11.78 10.45 -0.59
N ARG A 104 -11.28 9.40 -1.23
CA ARG A 104 -11.94 8.11 -1.28
C ARG A 104 -10.97 6.99 -0.90
N HIS A 105 -11.51 5.90 -0.37
CA HIS A 105 -10.71 4.75 0.01
C HIS A 105 -11.43 3.46 -0.34
N THR A 106 -10.66 2.37 -0.44
CA THR A 106 -11.22 1.04 -0.62
C THR A 106 -10.26 -0.02 -0.09
N PHE A 107 -10.79 -1.20 0.17
CA PHE A 107 -9.98 -2.39 0.51
C PHE A 107 -9.98 -3.32 -0.69
N LEU A 108 -8.81 -3.90 -0.98
CA LEU A 108 -8.63 -4.87 -2.04
C LEU A 108 -8.01 -6.14 -1.48
N LYS A 109 -8.50 -7.30 -1.91
CA LYS A 109 -7.89 -8.58 -1.56
C LYS A 109 -6.55 -8.72 -2.25
N PHE A 110 -5.64 -9.48 -1.64
CA PHE A 110 -4.34 -9.77 -2.23
C PHE A 110 -4.46 -10.35 -3.64
N HIS A 111 -5.35 -11.31 -3.86
CA HIS A 111 -5.55 -11.89 -5.20
C HIS A 111 -5.92 -10.85 -6.23
N THR A 112 -6.80 -9.93 -5.87
CA THR A 112 -7.20 -8.84 -6.76
C THR A 112 -6.02 -7.95 -7.11
N ILE A 113 -5.22 -7.57 -6.10
CA ILE A 113 -4.02 -6.75 -6.32
C ILE A 113 -3.04 -7.48 -7.23
N ARG A 114 -2.77 -8.75 -6.97
CA ARG A 114 -1.85 -9.54 -7.80
C ARG A 114 -2.33 -9.60 -9.25
N ASP A 115 -3.61 -9.88 -9.46
CA ASP A 115 -4.16 -9.98 -10.81
C ASP A 115 -4.11 -8.64 -11.54
N LEU A 116 -4.42 -7.54 -10.85
CA LEU A 116 -4.31 -6.19 -11.40
C LEU A 116 -2.86 -5.85 -11.74
N CYS A 117 -1.91 -6.22 -10.89
CA CYS A 117 -0.48 -6.01 -11.17
C CYS A 117 -0.07 -6.72 -12.46
N LEU A 118 -0.45 -7.99 -12.62
CA LEU A 118 -0.06 -8.78 -13.78
C LEU A 118 -0.65 -8.25 -15.09
N GLN A 119 -1.73 -7.49 -15.01
CA GLN A 119 -2.37 -6.86 -16.17
C GLN A 119 -1.91 -5.43 -16.39
N SER A 120 -1.11 -4.88 -15.48
CA SER A 120 -0.72 -3.47 -15.51
C SER A 120 0.65 -3.28 -16.15
N GLN A 121 0.89 -2.05 -16.58
CA GLN A 121 2.16 -1.64 -17.14
C GLN A 121 3.22 -1.54 -16.04
N ILE A 122 4.43 -2.00 -16.34
CA ILE A 122 5.58 -1.82 -15.46
C ILE A 122 6.26 -0.50 -15.82
N LYS A 123 6.48 0.32 -14.80
CA LYS A 123 7.19 1.59 -14.92
C LYS A 123 8.38 1.60 -13.95
N TYR A 124 9.17 2.66 -14.00
CA TYR A 124 10.39 2.79 -13.20
C TYR A 124 10.35 4.07 -12.38
N PHE A 125 10.73 3.95 -11.10
CA PHE A 125 10.99 5.13 -10.28
C PHE A 125 12.33 5.79 -10.71
N PRO A 126 12.56 7.05 -10.35
CA PRO A 126 13.83 7.72 -10.69
C PRO A 126 15.08 6.96 -10.25
N GLU A 127 15.01 6.25 -9.13
CA GLU A 127 16.13 5.43 -8.62
C GLU A 127 16.26 4.08 -9.34
N GLY A 128 15.41 3.78 -10.34
CA GLY A 128 15.49 2.60 -11.17
C GLY A 128 14.68 1.40 -10.71
N LYS A 129 14.02 1.46 -9.56
CA LYS A 129 13.16 0.36 -9.09
C LYS A 129 11.89 0.28 -9.93
N GLU A 130 11.47 -0.95 -10.18
CA GLU A 130 10.29 -1.24 -10.98
C GLU A 130 9.03 -1.25 -10.13
N TYR A 131 7.92 -0.80 -10.71
CA TYR A 131 6.61 -0.89 -10.07
C TYR A 131 5.52 -1.13 -11.10
N TYR A 132 4.46 -1.81 -10.66
CA TYR A 132 3.22 -1.92 -11.44
C TYR A 132 2.40 -0.65 -11.26
N ALA A 133 1.95 -0.07 -12.38
CA ALA A 133 1.12 1.13 -12.37
C ALA A 133 -0.34 0.73 -12.58
N ILE A 134 -1.10 0.60 -11.51
CA ILE A 134 -2.49 0.17 -11.56
C ILE A 134 -3.38 1.40 -11.66
N PRO A 135 -4.17 1.57 -12.75
CA PRO A 135 -5.12 2.68 -12.82
C PRO A 135 -6.14 2.62 -11.67
N ALA A 136 -6.32 3.75 -10.99
CA ALA A 136 -7.19 3.82 -9.82
C ALA A 136 -8.62 3.38 -10.11
N ASP A 137 -9.18 3.81 -11.23
CA ASP A 137 -10.57 3.51 -11.58
C ASP A 137 -10.82 2.01 -11.75
N ILE A 138 -9.84 1.28 -12.30
CA ILE A 138 -9.93 -0.18 -12.42
C ILE A 138 -9.94 -0.81 -11.03
N ALA A 139 -9.04 -0.36 -10.15
CA ALA A 139 -8.96 -0.89 -8.79
C ALA A 139 -10.26 -0.67 -8.01
N TRP A 140 -10.86 0.52 -8.15
CA TRP A 140 -12.13 0.82 -7.46
C TRP A 140 -13.28 -0.09 -7.89
N GLY A 141 -13.27 -0.56 -9.13
CA GLY A 141 -14.26 -1.51 -9.61
C GLY A 141 -14.27 -2.85 -8.86
N TYR A 142 -13.16 -3.20 -8.22
CA TYR A 142 -13.02 -4.44 -7.43
C TYR A 142 -13.01 -4.18 -5.92
N GLY A 143 -13.19 -2.94 -5.50
CA GLY A 143 -13.06 -2.58 -4.08
C GLY A 143 -14.04 -3.34 -3.19
N GLN A 144 -13.53 -3.84 -2.05
CA GLN A 144 -14.26 -4.55 -1.01
C GLN A 144 -14.93 -5.86 -1.43
N GLU A 145 -14.71 -6.31 -2.67
CA GLU A 145 -15.27 -7.56 -3.16
C GLU A 145 -14.78 -8.76 -2.32
N GLY A 146 -15.74 -9.48 -1.72
CA GLY A 146 -15.44 -10.66 -0.93
C GLY A 146 -14.77 -10.40 0.41
N ILE A 147 -14.82 -9.18 0.93
CA ILE A 147 -14.23 -8.83 2.23
C ILE A 147 -15.34 -8.65 3.26
N SER A 148 -15.20 -9.31 4.41
CA SER A 148 -16.11 -9.14 5.55
C SER A 148 -15.74 -7.88 6.32
N LEU A 149 -16.62 -6.92 6.32
CA LEU A 149 -16.44 -5.65 7.04
C LEU A 149 -17.21 -5.61 8.35
#